data_29ebd574bbd112ca4b22291cad499cce
#
_entry.id   29ebd574bbd112ca4b22291cad499cce
#
_cell.length_a   1.000
_cell.length_b   1.000
_cell.length_c   1.000
_cell.angle_alpha   90.00
_cell.angle_beta   90.00
_cell.angle_gamma   90.00
#
_symmetry.space_group_name_H-M   'P 1'
#
loop_
_entity.id
_entity.type
_entity.pdbx_description
1 polymer ?
#
loop_
_entity_poly.entity_id
_entity_poly.type
_entity_poly.pdbx_seq_one_letter_code
_entity_poly.pdbx_strand_id
1 'polypeptide(L)'
;SDQSLLANSVKSQDNAYQLYTLNVGSTFSAGQNGNVQELNNFSEKGTLDLTAPWWDQNILKDMSVENMNFALTGDIGTMYKKSIGAMMFNKVILNQNQLESPYELMNSGKWTIDKMVEMGKTVSNDLDGDGEMTQADQYGLICFCDMMPLAMIGCDIQFFSKDADDVPQNTFYSEKSVSVLEKIGTLMYDTNLT
;
A
#
# COMPACT_ATOMS: atom_id res chain seq x y z
N SER A 1 10.65 -18.97 -6.06
CA SER A 1 10.41 -17.51 -5.91
C SER A 1 11.64 -16.74 -6.35
N ASP A 2 11.48 -15.50 -6.75
CA ASP A 2 12.58 -14.65 -7.23
C ASP A 2 13.69 -14.48 -6.19
N GLN A 3 13.36 -14.51 -4.90
CA GLN A 3 14.34 -14.52 -3.81
C GLN A 3 15.23 -15.76 -3.79
N SER A 4 14.70 -16.94 -4.09
CA SER A 4 15.49 -18.17 -4.12
C SER A 4 16.45 -18.17 -5.30
N LEU A 5 16.07 -17.58 -6.41
CA LEU A 5 16.92 -17.46 -7.60
C LEU A 5 18.11 -16.52 -7.32
N LEU A 6 17.85 -15.35 -6.72
CA LEU A 6 18.89 -14.43 -6.27
C LEU A 6 19.86 -15.09 -5.29
N ALA A 7 19.32 -15.69 -4.22
CA ALA A 7 20.15 -16.32 -3.20
C ALA A 7 21.01 -17.48 -3.76
N ASN A 8 20.49 -18.25 -4.70
CA ASN A 8 21.24 -19.33 -5.35
C ASN A 8 22.34 -18.80 -6.27
N SER A 9 22.05 -17.76 -7.06
CA SER A 9 23.04 -17.12 -7.94
C SER A 9 24.20 -16.51 -7.13
N VAL A 10 23.89 -15.84 -6.00
CA VAL A 10 24.93 -15.30 -5.11
C VAL A 10 25.78 -16.42 -4.48
N LYS A 11 25.13 -17.49 -4.00
CA LYS A 11 25.83 -18.64 -3.38
C LYS A 11 26.71 -19.42 -4.38
N SER A 12 26.23 -19.60 -5.60
CA SER A 12 26.98 -20.30 -6.65
C SER A 12 28.08 -19.44 -7.28
N GLN A 13 28.07 -18.12 -7.04
CA GLN A 13 29.00 -17.16 -7.65
C GLN A 13 29.01 -17.25 -9.18
N ASP A 14 27.87 -17.57 -9.78
CA ASP A 14 27.76 -17.79 -11.22
C ASP A 14 27.84 -16.49 -12.04
N ASN A 15 27.71 -15.33 -11.39
CA ASN A 15 27.70 -14.01 -12.02
C ASN A 15 26.67 -13.88 -13.17
N ALA A 16 25.58 -14.68 -13.12
CA ALA A 16 24.57 -14.69 -14.17
C ALA A 16 23.82 -13.36 -14.26
N TYR A 17 23.61 -12.71 -13.11
CA TYR A 17 22.86 -11.45 -13.02
C TYR A 17 23.55 -10.47 -12.09
N GLN A 18 23.67 -9.21 -12.52
CA GLN A 18 24.26 -8.11 -11.77
C GLN A 18 23.17 -7.17 -11.21
N LEU A 19 21.96 -7.22 -11.77
CA LEU A 19 20.84 -6.38 -11.39
C LEU A 19 19.58 -7.24 -11.23
N TYR A 20 18.84 -6.99 -10.16
CA TYR A 20 17.58 -7.66 -9.88
C TYR A 20 16.45 -6.65 -9.68
N THR A 21 15.27 -6.96 -10.19
CA THR A 21 14.04 -6.24 -9.86
C THR A 21 13.25 -7.07 -8.86
N LEU A 22 13.03 -6.53 -7.67
CA LEU A 22 12.38 -7.20 -6.56
C LEU A 22 11.24 -6.32 -6.00
N ASN A 23 10.30 -6.93 -5.29
CA ASN A 23 9.39 -6.17 -4.45
C ASN A 23 10.10 -5.69 -3.17
N VAL A 24 9.48 -4.71 -2.48
CA VAL A 24 10.06 -4.03 -1.30
C VAL A 24 10.48 -5.03 -0.23
N GLY A 25 9.59 -5.93 0.19
CA GLY A 25 9.90 -6.90 1.24
C GLY A 25 11.03 -7.87 0.86
N SER A 26 11.07 -8.28 -0.40
CA SER A 26 12.15 -9.13 -0.93
C SER A 26 13.49 -8.41 -0.94
N THR A 27 13.49 -7.11 -1.21
CA THR A 27 14.72 -6.30 -1.22
C THR A 27 15.32 -6.16 0.17
N PHE A 28 14.49 -5.90 1.18
CA PHE A 28 14.95 -5.88 2.57
C PHE A 28 15.58 -7.21 2.99
N SER A 29 14.88 -8.31 2.72
CA SER A 29 15.40 -9.65 3.03
C SER A 29 16.72 -9.94 2.29
N ALA A 30 16.86 -9.47 1.07
CA ALA A 30 18.10 -9.64 0.29
C ALA A 30 19.26 -8.84 0.91
N GLY A 31 19.02 -7.61 1.36
CA GLY A 31 19.99 -6.78 2.08
C GLY A 31 20.44 -7.44 3.40
N GLN A 32 19.49 -7.82 4.25
CA GLN A 32 19.76 -8.49 5.53
C GLN A 32 20.57 -9.79 5.38
N ASN A 33 20.33 -10.55 4.32
CA ASN A 33 21.04 -11.78 4.03
C ASN A 33 22.38 -11.57 3.27
N GLY A 34 22.78 -10.34 3.00
CA GLY A 34 24.01 -10.03 2.26
C GLY A 34 23.98 -10.46 0.79
N ASN A 35 22.79 -10.66 0.22
CA ASN A 35 22.62 -11.08 -1.17
C ASN A 35 22.67 -9.92 -2.18
N VAL A 36 22.62 -8.68 -1.70
CA VAL A 36 22.78 -7.47 -2.51
C VAL A 36 23.75 -6.52 -1.84
N GLN A 37 24.37 -5.67 -2.64
CA GLN A 37 25.35 -4.70 -2.15
C GLN A 37 24.66 -3.43 -1.69
N GLU A 38 25.25 -2.80 -0.71
CA GLU A 38 24.86 -1.49 -0.21
C GLU A 38 25.21 -0.41 -1.24
N LEU A 39 24.25 0.46 -1.54
CA LEU A 39 24.31 1.38 -2.68
C LEU A 39 25.10 2.66 -2.39
N ASN A 40 25.22 3.09 -1.13
CA ASN A 40 25.98 4.28 -0.78
C ASN A 40 27.46 4.09 -1.14
N ASN A 41 27.97 2.87 -1.07
CA ASN A 41 29.33 2.55 -1.50
C ASN A 41 29.62 2.88 -2.99
N PHE A 42 28.60 2.80 -3.84
CA PHE A 42 28.70 3.19 -5.25
C PHE A 42 28.60 4.70 -5.42
N SER A 43 27.81 5.36 -4.56
CA SER A 43 27.69 6.82 -4.54
C SER A 43 28.99 7.47 -4.09
N GLU A 44 29.59 6.99 -3.03
CA GLU A 44 30.89 7.46 -2.53
C GLU A 44 32.01 7.34 -3.56
N LYS A 45 31.97 6.30 -4.38
CA LYS A 45 32.91 6.11 -5.50
C LYS A 45 32.61 6.94 -6.74
N GLY A 46 31.51 7.72 -6.71
CA GLY A 46 31.07 8.55 -7.83
C GLY A 46 30.53 7.77 -9.04
N THR A 47 30.19 6.49 -8.86
CA THR A 47 29.65 5.64 -9.92
C THR A 47 28.11 5.64 -9.97
N LEU A 48 27.46 6.09 -8.88
CA LEU A 48 25.99 6.19 -8.77
C LEU A 48 25.64 7.48 -8.02
N ASP A 49 24.90 8.37 -8.66
CA ASP A 49 24.39 9.57 -8.00
C ASP A 49 23.00 9.27 -7.41
N LEU A 50 22.94 9.02 -6.11
CA LEU A 50 21.69 8.74 -5.39
C LEU A 50 20.81 10.00 -5.22
N THR A 51 21.34 11.21 -5.44
CA THR A 51 20.62 12.47 -5.35
C THR A 51 19.96 12.89 -6.66
N ALA A 52 20.21 12.14 -7.73
CA ALA A 52 19.69 12.44 -9.05
C ALA A 52 18.13 12.46 -9.06
N PRO A 53 17.51 13.40 -9.80
CA PRO A 53 16.05 13.65 -9.71
C PRO A 53 15.18 12.53 -10.28
N TRP A 54 15.74 11.58 -10.98
CA TRP A 54 15.02 10.40 -11.48
C TRP A 54 14.86 9.28 -10.43
N TRP A 55 15.55 9.40 -9.27
CA TRP A 55 15.33 8.50 -8.14
C TRP A 55 14.26 9.06 -7.21
N ASP A 56 13.40 8.19 -6.69
CA ASP A 56 12.42 8.58 -5.68
C ASP A 56 13.11 8.80 -4.33
N GLN A 57 13.31 10.06 -3.97
CA GLN A 57 14.03 10.46 -2.76
C GLN A 57 13.28 10.07 -1.48
N ASN A 58 11.95 10.00 -1.52
CA ASN A 58 11.16 9.56 -0.37
C ASN A 58 11.39 8.07 -0.12
N ILE A 59 11.34 7.26 -1.17
CA ILE A 59 11.61 5.82 -1.06
C ILE A 59 13.06 5.57 -0.60
N LEU A 60 14.04 6.29 -1.11
CA LEU A 60 15.43 6.17 -0.63
C LEU A 60 15.54 6.44 0.87
N LYS A 61 14.87 7.50 1.35
CA LYS A 61 14.84 7.85 2.77
C LYS A 61 14.07 6.83 3.60
N ASP A 62 12.90 6.42 3.13
CA ASP A 62 12.00 5.57 3.91
C ASP A 62 12.52 4.12 3.97
N MET A 63 13.24 3.67 2.95
CA MET A 63 13.78 2.32 2.85
C MET A 63 15.23 2.15 3.33
N SER A 64 15.89 3.21 3.76
CA SER A 64 17.19 3.07 4.42
C SER A 64 17.02 2.42 5.80
N VAL A 65 18.06 1.74 6.26
CA VAL A 65 18.20 1.22 7.64
C VAL A 65 19.63 1.48 8.07
N GLU A 66 19.83 2.12 9.21
CA GLU A 66 21.17 2.53 9.69
C GLU A 66 21.94 3.32 8.60
N ASN A 67 21.22 4.19 7.89
CA ASN A 67 21.71 4.95 6.75
C ASN A 67 22.21 4.12 5.55
N MET A 68 21.94 2.83 5.51
CA MET A 68 22.28 1.95 4.39
C MET A 68 21.10 1.82 3.41
N ASN A 69 21.38 1.93 2.12
CA ASN A 69 20.42 1.75 1.04
C ASN A 69 20.75 0.50 0.22
N PHE A 70 19.79 -0.38 0.04
CA PHE A 70 19.92 -1.63 -0.73
C PHE A 70 19.06 -1.67 -1.99
N ALA A 71 18.24 -0.65 -2.22
CA ALA A 71 17.31 -0.58 -3.34
C ALA A 71 17.16 0.83 -3.88
N LEU A 72 16.86 0.91 -5.16
CA LEU A 72 16.49 2.13 -5.87
C LEU A 72 15.15 1.92 -6.57
N THR A 73 14.33 2.96 -6.55
CA THR A 73 13.17 3.07 -7.43
C THR A 73 13.04 4.51 -7.94
N GLY A 74 12.22 4.71 -8.93
CA GLY A 74 12.02 6.01 -9.55
C GLY A 74 11.59 5.87 -11.00
N ASP A 75 12.04 6.73 -11.87
CA ASP A 75 11.64 6.75 -13.28
C ASP A 75 12.08 5.50 -14.07
N ILE A 76 13.04 4.75 -13.57
CA ILE A 76 13.45 3.46 -14.13
C ILE A 76 12.37 2.39 -14.00
N GLY A 77 11.52 2.49 -12.96
CA GLY A 77 10.48 1.51 -12.67
C GLY A 77 9.08 2.06 -12.97
N THR A 78 8.33 1.40 -13.87
CA THR A 78 6.94 1.81 -14.14
C THR A 78 5.93 1.12 -13.23
N MET A 79 6.30 0.02 -12.59
CA MET A 79 5.38 -0.80 -11.80
C MET A 79 4.85 -0.06 -10.57
N TYR A 80 5.68 0.67 -9.85
CA TYR A 80 5.23 1.40 -8.66
C TYR A 80 4.20 2.50 -9.01
N LYS A 81 4.31 3.13 -10.19
CA LYS A 81 3.34 4.10 -10.70
C LYS A 81 1.99 3.46 -11.06
N LYS A 82 1.97 2.15 -11.31
CA LYS A 82 0.75 1.38 -11.60
C LYS A 82 0.10 0.77 -10.36
N SER A 83 0.83 0.71 -9.25
CA SER A 83 0.36 0.13 -7.99
C SER A 83 -0.34 1.16 -7.09
N ILE A 84 -1.02 2.14 -7.69
CA ILE A 84 -1.78 3.14 -6.96
C ILE A 84 -3.13 2.54 -6.59
N GLY A 85 -3.42 2.52 -5.30
CA GLY A 85 -4.75 2.19 -4.81
C GLY A 85 -5.75 3.29 -5.20
N ALA A 86 -6.85 2.91 -5.83
CA ALA A 86 -7.90 3.83 -6.24
C ALA A 86 -9.27 3.27 -5.90
N MET A 87 -10.18 4.13 -5.47
CA MET A 87 -11.57 3.79 -5.28
C MET A 87 -12.36 4.12 -6.54
N MET A 88 -13.04 3.12 -7.07
CA MET A 88 -13.96 3.28 -8.19
C MET A 88 -15.41 3.29 -7.69
N PHE A 89 -16.28 4.04 -8.34
CA PHE A 89 -17.70 4.07 -7.99
C PHE A 89 -18.58 4.09 -9.23
N ASN A 90 -19.75 3.45 -9.09
CA ASN A 90 -20.76 3.38 -10.15
C ASN A 90 -21.63 4.63 -10.13
N LYS A 91 -21.44 5.53 -11.11
CA LYS A 91 -22.21 6.78 -11.21
C LYS A 91 -23.71 6.57 -11.44
N VAL A 92 -24.09 5.45 -12.08
CA VAL A 92 -25.50 5.15 -12.32
C VAL A 92 -26.21 4.84 -11.00
N ILE A 93 -25.60 3.98 -10.16
CA ILE A 93 -26.14 3.64 -8.83
C ILE A 93 -26.23 4.89 -7.94
N LEU A 94 -25.18 5.73 -7.93
CA LEU A 94 -25.21 6.98 -7.17
C LEU A 94 -26.36 7.88 -7.60
N ASN A 95 -26.54 8.10 -8.89
CA ASN A 95 -27.59 8.96 -9.42
C ASN A 95 -28.98 8.42 -9.15
N GLN A 96 -29.20 7.10 -9.30
CA GLN A 96 -30.48 6.45 -9.02
C GLN A 96 -30.91 6.58 -7.56
N ASN A 97 -29.94 6.58 -6.65
CA ASN A 97 -30.17 6.72 -5.22
C ASN A 97 -29.99 8.17 -4.71
N GLN A 98 -29.84 9.15 -5.61
CA GLN A 98 -29.69 10.58 -5.29
C GLN A 98 -28.55 10.86 -4.29
N LEU A 99 -27.47 10.08 -4.36
CA LEU A 99 -26.32 10.23 -3.49
C LEU A 99 -25.37 11.32 -4.00
N GLU A 100 -24.74 12.02 -3.07
CA GLU A 100 -23.71 13.00 -3.38
C GLU A 100 -22.52 12.38 -4.14
N SER A 101 -21.91 13.15 -5.01
CA SER A 101 -20.71 12.72 -5.72
C SER A 101 -19.54 12.54 -4.76
N PRO A 102 -18.84 11.39 -4.77
CA PRO A 102 -17.61 11.22 -4.00
C PRO A 102 -16.53 12.28 -4.30
N TYR A 103 -16.52 12.85 -5.52
CA TYR A 103 -15.62 13.96 -5.86
C TYR A 103 -15.94 15.23 -5.08
N GLU A 104 -17.22 15.56 -4.92
CA GLU A 104 -17.66 16.74 -4.17
C GLU A 104 -17.43 16.55 -2.67
N LEU A 105 -17.71 15.36 -2.17
CA LEU A 105 -17.44 15.00 -0.79
C LEU A 105 -15.93 15.09 -0.46
N MET A 106 -15.07 14.60 -1.36
CA MET A 106 -13.62 14.70 -1.21
C MET A 106 -13.15 16.16 -1.21
N ASN A 107 -13.58 16.96 -2.19
CA ASN A 107 -13.19 18.36 -2.31
C ASN A 107 -13.67 19.23 -1.13
N SER A 108 -14.77 18.85 -0.50
CA SER A 108 -15.31 19.55 0.68
C SER A 108 -14.80 18.98 2.01
N GLY A 109 -13.90 17.98 2.00
CA GLY A 109 -13.38 17.34 3.21
C GLY A 109 -14.39 16.47 3.95
N LYS A 110 -15.49 16.08 3.28
CA LYS A 110 -16.57 15.27 3.87
C LYS A 110 -16.49 13.79 3.50
N TRP A 111 -15.55 13.40 2.65
CA TRP A 111 -15.32 12.00 2.32
C TRP A 111 -14.60 11.29 3.47
N THR A 112 -15.33 10.50 4.24
CA THR A 112 -14.85 9.76 5.41
C THR A 112 -15.24 8.29 5.28
N ILE A 113 -14.65 7.42 6.10
CA ILE A 113 -15.05 6.00 6.18
C ILE A 113 -16.51 5.90 6.58
N ASP A 114 -16.95 6.69 7.55
CA ASP A 114 -18.35 6.68 8.00
C ASP A 114 -19.31 7.08 6.87
N LYS A 115 -18.95 8.08 6.06
CA LYS A 115 -19.75 8.50 4.89
C LYS A 115 -19.78 7.44 3.81
N MET A 116 -18.68 6.74 3.58
CA MET A 116 -18.61 5.62 2.64
C MET A 116 -19.51 4.46 3.08
N VAL A 117 -19.49 4.12 4.37
CA VAL A 117 -20.38 3.10 4.96
C VAL A 117 -21.85 3.50 4.81
N GLU A 118 -22.21 4.75 5.15
CA GLU A 118 -23.56 5.28 5.01
C GLU A 118 -24.06 5.14 3.56
N MET A 119 -23.26 5.61 2.61
CA MET A 119 -23.62 5.54 1.19
C MET A 119 -23.71 4.10 0.68
N GLY A 120 -22.78 3.24 1.09
CA GLY A 120 -22.80 1.82 0.75
C GLY A 120 -24.05 1.13 1.25
N LYS A 121 -24.43 1.33 2.52
CA LYS A 121 -25.66 0.76 3.10
C LYS A 121 -26.93 1.23 2.39
N THR A 122 -26.94 2.46 1.88
CA THR A 122 -28.08 2.99 1.14
C THR A 122 -28.32 2.25 -0.18
N VAL A 123 -27.26 1.71 -0.79
CA VAL A 123 -27.33 1.04 -2.09
C VAL A 123 -27.28 -0.48 -2.01
N SER A 124 -26.96 -1.05 -0.86
CA SER A 124 -27.03 -2.50 -0.65
C SER A 124 -28.47 -2.95 -0.68
N ASN A 125 -28.78 -4.01 -1.43
CA ASN A 125 -30.14 -4.48 -1.61
C ASN A 125 -30.17 -5.99 -1.90
N ASP A 126 -30.99 -6.71 -1.16
CA ASP A 126 -31.38 -8.08 -1.42
C ASP A 126 -32.31 -8.07 -2.66
N LEU A 127 -31.82 -8.55 -3.79
CA LEU A 127 -32.53 -8.46 -5.08
C LEU A 127 -33.49 -9.62 -5.31
N ASP A 128 -33.20 -10.78 -4.74
CA ASP A 128 -34.06 -11.95 -4.90
C ASP A 128 -35.07 -12.14 -3.74
N GLY A 129 -34.90 -11.41 -2.65
CA GLY A 129 -35.84 -11.32 -1.54
C GLY A 129 -35.82 -12.53 -0.61
N ASP A 130 -34.71 -13.28 -0.60
CA ASP A 130 -34.58 -14.48 0.26
C ASP A 130 -34.16 -14.16 1.70
N GLY A 131 -33.75 -12.92 1.97
CA GLY A 131 -33.31 -12.42 3.28
C GLY A 131 -31.83 -12.67 3.57
N GLU A 132 -31.07 -13.22 2.63
CA GLU A 132 -29.64 -13.47 2.74
C GLU A 132 -28.89 -12.70 1.64
N MET A 133 -27.82 -11.98 2.01
CA MET A 133 -26.98 -11.30 1.03
C MET A 133 -26.03 -12.31 0.36
N THR A 134 -26.19 -12.49 -0.95
CA THR A 134 -25.46 -13.46 -1.77
C THR A 134 -24.86 -12.81 -3.02
N GLN A 135 -24.21 -13.58 -3.87
CA GLN A 135 -23.68 -13.09 -5.15
C GLN A 135 -24.77 -12.63 -6.15
N ALA A 136 -26.04 -12.95 -5.88
CA ALA A 136 -27.17 -12.50 -6.68
C ALA A 136 -27.60 -11.05 -6.35
N ASP A 137 -27.09 -10.49 -5.25
CA ASP A 137 -27.54 -9.25 -4.67
C ASP A 137 -26.66 -8.05 -4.99
N GLN A 138 -27.14 -6.87 -4.63
CA GLN A 138 -26.41 -5.62 -4.81
C GLN A 138 -25.70 -5.23 -3.53
N TYR A 139 -24.38 -5.26 -3.56
CA TYR A 139 -23.53 -4.81 -2.47
C TYR A 139 -23.14 -3.33 -2.61
N GLY A 140 -23.04 -2.65 -1.47
CA GLY A 140 -22.64 -1.25 -1.43
C GLY A 140 -21.15 -1.04 -1.62
N LEU A 141 -20.33 -2.04 -1.28
CA LEU A 141 -18.88 -1.99 -1.41
C LEU A 141 -18.36 -3.35 -1.86
N ILE A 142 -17.33 -3.34 -2.67
CA ILE A 142 -16.52 -4.51 -2.97
C ILE A 142 -15.08 -4.16 -2.58
N CYS A 143 -14.49 -4.93 -1.71
CA CYS A 143 -13.13 -4.74 -1.25
C CYS A 143 -12.36 -6.06 -1.20
N PHE A 144 -11.05 -5.96 -1.06
CA PHE A 144 -10.15 -7.09 -0.87
C PHE A 144 -9.16 -6.78 0.28
N CYS A 145 -8.42 -7.78 0.72
CA CYS A 145 -7.61 -7.68 1.94
C CYS A 145 -6.63 -6.50 1.97
N ASP A 146 -6.11 -6.06 0.82
CA ASP A 146 -5.18 -4.92 0.75
C ASP A 146 -5.88 -3.56 1.00
N MET A 147 -7.20 -3.52 1.07
CA MET A 147 -7.92 -2.31 1.44
C MET A 147 -7.59 -1.85 2.87
N MET A 148 -7.37 -2.78 3.80
CA MET A 148 -7.10 -2.45 5.20
C MET A 148 -5.84 -1.56 5.35
N PRO A 149 -4.64 -1.95 4.89
CA PRO A 149 -3.46 -1.09 5.01
C PRO A 149 -3.60 0.21 4.22
N LEU A 150 -4.26 0.21 3.05
CA LEU A 150 -4.49 1.43 2.28
C LEU A 150 -5.41 2.42 3.01
N ALA A 151 -6.49 1.93 3.62
CA ALA A 151 -7.40 2.76 4.41
C ALA A 151 -6.71 3.30 5.67
N MET A 152 -5.86 2.52 6.33
CA MET A 152 -5.07 2.97 7.47
C MET A 152 -4.11 4.10 7.10
N ILE A 153 -3.38 3.97 5.99
CA ILE A 153 -2.52 5.03 5.45
C ILE A 153 -3.36 6.28 5.13
N GLY A 154 -4.52 6.10 4.51
CA GLY A 154 -5.47 7.18 4.23
C GLY A 154 -5.99 7.91 5.48
N CYS A 155 -5.98 7.23 6.62
CA CYS A 155 -6.30 7.80 7.94
C CYS A 155 -5.05 8.34 8.67
N ASP A 156 -3.93 8.49 7.98
CA ASP A 156 -2.67 8.98 8.55
C ASP A 156 -2.17 8.10 9.71
N ILE A 157 -2.27 6.77 9.53
CA ILE A 157 -1.62 5.81 10.41
C ILE A 157 -0.23 5.52 9.88
N GLN A 158 0.77 5.83 10.67
CA GLN A 158 2.15 5.45 10.42
C GLN A 158 2.44 4.12 11.10
N PHE A 159 2.84 3.12 10.32
CA PHE A 159 3.22 1.80 10.84
C PHE A 159 4.59 1.84 11.51
N PHE A 160 5.48 2.63 10.96
CA PHE A 160 6.85 2.80 11.44
C PHE A 160 7.28 4.26 11.34
N SER A 161 8.11 4.69 12.27
CA SER A 161 8.93 5.88 12.17
C SER A 161 10.40 5.48 12.28
N LYS A 162 11.32 6.40 12.09
CA LYS A 162 12.74 6.14 12.31
C LYS A 162 13.27 6.98 13.44
N ASP A 163 14.18 6.40 14.21
CA ASP A 163 14.92 7.13 15.23
C ASP A 163 16.09 7.95 14.64
N ALA A 164 16.90 8.55 15.52
CA ALA A 164 18.03 9.37 15.11
C ALA A 164 19.15 8.60 14.38
N ASP A 165 19.19 7.29 14.58
CA ASP A 165 20.17 6.39 13.97
C ASP A 165 19.63 5.70 12.70
N ASP A 166 18.50 6.19 12.18
CA ASP A 166 17.80 5.65 11.00
C ASP A 166 17.29 4.21 11.21
N VAL A 167 17.03 3.82 12.46
CA VAL A 167 16.49 2.50 12.80
C VAL A 167 14.95 2.56 12.86
N PRO A 168 14.23 1.67 12.13
CA PRO A 168 12.78 1.64 12.15
C PRO A 168 12.23 1.30 13.55
N GLN A 169 11.31 2.16 14.03
CA GLN A 169 10.57 2.00 15.27
C GLN A 169 9.10 1.75 14.98
N ASN A 170 8.50 0.78 15.66
CA ASN A 170 7.09 0.48 15.49
C ASN A 170 6.23 1.57 16.15
N THR A 171 5.45 2.31 15.35
CA THR A 171 4.53 3.36 15.80
C THR A 171 3.06 2.98 15.66
N PHE A 172 2.80 1.75 15.22
CA PHE A 172 1.46 1.26 14.92
C PHE A 172 0.56 1.19 16.17
N TYR A 173 1.11 0.85 17.34
CA TYR A 173 0.34 0.67 18.56
C TYR A 173 -0.07 2.02 19.16
N SER A 174 -1.25 2.54 18.74
CA SER A 174 -1.83 3.76 19.26
C SER A 174 -3.35 3.64 19.38
N GLU A 175 -3.99 4.46 20.21
CA GLU A 175 -5.45 4.53 20.30
C GLU A 175 -6.09 4.87 18.95
N LYS A 176 -5.45 5.74 18.17
CA LYS A 176 -5.87 6.08 16.81
C LYS A 176 -5.87 4.85 15.90
N SER A 177 -4.83 4.04 15.96
CA SER A 177 -4.74 2.81 15.16
C SER A 177 -5.83 1.80 15.52
N VAL A 178 -6.11 1.62 16.80
CA VAL A 178 -7.20 0.76 17.27
C VAL A 178 -8.55 1.25 16.75
N SER A 179 -8.86 2.54 16.95
CA SER A 179 -10.12 3.14 16.49
C SER A 179 -10.29 3.04 14.96
N VAL A 180 -9.23 3.25 14.20
CA VAL A 180 -9.26 3.12 12.74
C VAL A 180 -9.46 1.67 12.32
N LEU A 181 -8.77 0.72 12.96
CA LEU A 181 -8.93 -0.72 12.71
C LEU A 181 -10.35 -1.20 12.98
N GLU A 182 -10.96 -0.78 14.09
CA GLU A 182 -12.34 -1.12 14.41
C GLU A 182 -13.31 -0.64 13.32
N LYS A 183 -13.15 0.60 12.84
CA LYS A 183 -13.96 1.14 11.73
C LYS A 183 -13.77 0.38 10.42
N ILE A 184 -12.52 0.10 10.05
CA ILE A 184 -12.21 -0.66 8.83
C ILE A 184 -12.72 -2.09 8.96
N GLY A 185 -12.57 -2.71 10.14
CA GLY A 185 -13.09 -4.04 10.42
C GLY A 185 -14.62 -4.10 10.25
N THR A 186 -15.35 -3.13 10.80
CA THR A 186 -16.80 -3.02 10.59
C THR A 186 -17.13 -2.90 9.10
N LEU A 187 -16.40 -2.08 8.36
CA LEU A 187 -16.62 -1.90 6.93
C LEU A 187 -16.36 -3.19 6.12
N MET A 188 -15.31 -3.93 6.44
CA MET A 188 -14.92 -5.13 5.68
C MET A 188 -15.69 -6.39 6.05
N TYR A 189 -16.30 -6.44 7.22
CA TYR A 189 -17.01 -7.62 7.73
C TYR A 189 -18.51 -7.41 7.94
N ASP A 190 -19.04 -6.28 7.53
CA ASP A 190 -20.49 -6.04 7.50
C ASP A 190 -21.09 -6.76 6.28
N THR A 191 -21.67 -7.93 6.51
CA THR A 191 -22.23 -8.79 5.45
C THR A 191 -23.37 -8.15 4.66
N ASN A 192 -23.93 -7.03 5.14
CA ASN A 192 -24.92 -6.25 4.39
C ASN A 192 -24.29 -5.12 3.55
N LEU A 193 -22.98 -4.94 3.63
CA LEU A 193 -22.27 -3.88 2.93
C LEU A 193 -21.24 -4.44 1.94
N THR A 194 -20.51 -5.49 2.34
CA THR A 194 -19.40 -6.10 1.57
C THR A 194 -19.56 -7.60 1.42
#